data_971792217ac86c4d7bc9486a1890fe10
#
_entry.id   971792217ac86c4d7bc9486a1890fe10
#
_cell.length_a   1.000
_cell.length_b   1.000
_cell.length_c   1.000
_cell.angle_alpha   90.00
_cell.angle_beta   90.00
_cell.angle_gamma   90.00
#
_symmetry.space_group_name_H-M   'P 1'
#
loop_
_entity.id
_entity.type
_entity.pdbx_description
1 polymer ?
#
loop_
_entity_poly.entity_id
_entity_poly.type
_entity_poly.pdbx_seq_one_letter_code
_entity_poly.pdbx_strand_id
1 'polypeptide(L)'
;MKLKIDPSVTVGTIKPMNAVNNGPKYTDNADQNLTNLPAFKAANIPYARVHDASICYDYGGEHTVDIHNIFPDFSADPYSPEAYDFTLTDMYLDHIELAGAEPFYRLGSKIEHWPKHYGILPPADPHKWAVVCEHIIMHMNEGWADGRYRGIKYWEIWNEPDFNDKCWLGTPEEFYELFAVTAKHLKSRFPELKIGGPAVCGFNEKWLRPFFEKMRSENVPMDFYSWHRYGSCVADFTDDARRHRALLDEFGYTEAESILDEWNYVRGWSGEEWKNSLQTELSMKGAAMISAVMAACQREAVDMLMYYDARINSTMNGLFSFGTLEPLKGCHALSAWGELLAAGDECKTECDVPDIYAAAAVKDGKAVIVVTYYTDDEAALPRSFTVELPGDELRIVSLLDESRDMAPYLSIAPDGGRFTLTMQPNTVVVIK
;
A
#
# COMPACT_ATOMS: atom_id res chain seq x y z
N MET A 1 -31.44 -2.86 -10.53
CA MET A 1 -29.99 -2.97 -10.30
C MET A 1 -29.26 -2.19 -11.39
N LYS A 2 -28.54 -1.17 -10.98
CA LYS A 2 -27.84 -0.28 -11.92
C LYS A 2 -26.54 0.27 -11.36
N LEU A 3 -25.65 0.61 -12.25
CA LEU A 3 -24.46 1.42 -12.04
C LEU A 3 -24.67 2.76 -12.78
N LYS A 4 -24.62 3.85 -12.04
CA LYS A 4 -24.77 5.19 -12.60
C LYS A 4 -23.46 5.94 -12.45
N ILE A 5 -22.98 6.52 -13.56
CA ILE A 5 -21.78 7.35 -13.60
C ILE A 5 -22.14 8.69 -14.20
N ASP A 6 -21.76 9.76 -13.52
CA ASP A 6 -21.96 11.13 -14.01
C ASP A 6 -20.60 11.84 -14.17
N PRO A 7 -20.02 11.79 -15.38
CA PRO A 7 -18.72 12.42 -15.65
C PRO A 7 -18.73 13.95 -15.57
N SER A 8 -19.93 14.58 -15.51
CA SER A 8 -20.05 16.03 -15.38
C SER A 8 -19.95 16.51 -13.93
N VAL A 9 -19.96 15.58 -12.95
CA VAL A 9 -19.93 15.89 -11.51
C VAL A 9 -18.65 15.31 -10.90
N THR A 10 -17.68 16.18 -10.65
CA THR A 10 -16.48 15.84 -9.87
C THR A 10 -16.83 15.81 -8.38
N VAL A 11 -16.47 14.75 -7.68
CA VAL A 11 -16.73 14.56 -6.24
C VAL A 11 -15.45 14.53 -5.41
N GLY A 12 -14.29 14.52 -6.05
CA GLY A 12 -13.00 14.50 -5.39
C GLY A 12 -11.87 14.20 -6.39
N THR A 13 -10.81 13.64 -5.88
CA THR A 13 -9.69 13.11 -6.68
C THR A 13 -9.53 11.62 -6.44
N ILE A 14 -9.02 10.92 -7.43
CA ILE A 14 -8.64 9.52 -7.26
C ILE A 14 -7.45 9.44 -6.31
N LYS A 15 -7.62 8.68 -5.25
CA LYS A 15 -6.59 8.47 -4.22
C LYS A 15 -5.56 7.42 -4.66
N PRO A 16 -4.35 7.43 -4.10
CA PRO A 16 -3.28 6.47 -4.41
C PRO A 16 -3.56 5.09 -3.78
N MET A 17 -4.63 4.41 -4.24
CA MET A 17 -5.03 3.10 -3.72
C MET A 17 -4.21 1.94 -4.29
N ASN A 18 -3.45 2.17 -5.37
CA ASN A 18 -2.59 1.19 -6.01
C ASN A 18 -1.12 1.32 -5.60
N ALA A 19 -0.84 1.90 -4.44
CA ALA A 19 0.51 1.83 -3.89
C ALA A 19 0.78 0.40 -3.36
N VAL A 20 2.05 0.09 -3.13
CA VAL A 20 2.48 -1.25 -2.75
C VAL A 20 3.52 -1.23 -1.64
N ASN A 21 3.71 -2.37 -0.98
CA ASN A 21 4.93 -2.65 -0.23
C ASN A 21 5.99 -3.18 -1.17
N ASN A 22 7.21 -2.74 -0.95
CA ASN A 22 8.42 -3.12 -1.67
C ASN A 22 8.49 -2.66 -3.13
N GLY A 23 9.72 -2.48 -3.59
CA GLY A 23 10.03 -2.02 -4.93
C GLY A 23 10.27 -3.15 -5.92
N PRO A 24 10.56 -2.79 -7.17
CA PRO A 24 10.83 -3.75 -8.22
C PRO A 24 12.17 -4.45 -8.02
N LYS A 25 12.29 -5.65 -8.60
CA LYS A 25 13.61 -6.25 -8.85
C LYS A 25 14.19 -5.63 -10.11
N TYR A 26 15.38 -5.09 -9.96
CA TYR A 26 16.18 -4.57 -11.07
C TYR A 26 17.64 -4.96 -10.88
N THR A 27 18.37 -5.16 -11.95
CA THR A 27 19.83 -5.36 -11.96
C THR A 27 20.41 -4.85 -13.26
N ASP A 28 21.55 -4.19 -13.18
CA ASP A 28 22.32 -3.74 -14.34
C ASP A 28 23.11 -4.86 -15.00
N ASN A 29 23.13 -6.07 -14.41
CA ASN A 29 23.82 -7.22 -14.96
C ASN A 29 23.05 -7.79 -16.16
N ALA A 30 23.55 -7.54 -17.37
CA ALA A 30 22.93 -7.96 -18.63
C ALA A 30 22.77 -9.49 -18.75
N ASP A 31 23.58 -10.28 -18.04
CA ASP A 31 23.52 -11.74 -18.10
C ASP A 31 22.41 -12.32 -17.19
N GLN A 32 21.81 -11.49 -16.33
CA GLN A 32 20.75 -11.89 -15.39
C GLN A 32 19.50 -11.02 -15.52
N ASN A 33 19.14 -10.60 -16.70
CA ASN A 33 18.16 -9.58 -17.02
C ASN A 33 16.70 -9.93 -16.67
N LEU A 34 16.47 -10.59 -15.54
CA LEU A 34 15.13 -10.76 -14.99
C LEU A 34 14.76 -9.56 -14.16
N THR A 35 13.79 -8.79 -14.65
CA THR A 35 13.29 -7.59 -13.99
C THR A 35 11.78 -7.44 -14.19
N ASN A 36 11.07 -7.00 -13.17
CA ASN A 36 9.67 -6.59 -13.26
C ASN A 36 9.50 -5.06 -13.41
N LEU A 37 10.62 -4.33 -13.55
CA LEU A 37 10.61 -2.86 -13.67
C LEU A 37 9.67 -2.33 -14.76
N PRO A 38 9.61 -2.88 -16.00
CA PRO A 38 8.69 -2.38 -17.02
C PRO A 38 7.21 -2.51 -16.62
N ALA A 39 6.83 -3.65 -16.02
CA ALA A 39 5.46 -3.88 -15.55
C ALA A 39 5.11 -3.00 -14.35
N PHE A 40 6.04 -2.82 -13.42
CA PHE A 40 5.90 -1.93 -12.27
C PHE A 40 5.65 -0.47 -12.74
N LYS A 41 6.43 -0.01 -13.70
CA LYS A 41 6.23 1.30 -14.37
C LYS A 41 4.87 1.42 -15.05
N ALA A 42 4.50 0.39 -15.83
CA ALA A 42 3.24 0.39 -16.57
C ALA A 42 2.01 0.42 -15.66
N ALA A 43 2.12 -0.10 -14.44
CA ALA A 43 1.06 -0.08 -13.45
C ALA A 43 0.84 1.31 -12.83
N ASN A 44 1.70 2.31 -13.11
CA ASN A 44 1.63 3.66 -12.55
C ASN A 44 1.49 3.64 -11.02
N ILE A 45 2.34 2.84 -10.35
CA ILE A 45 2.37 2.71 -8.91
C ILE A 45 2.91 4.00 -8.30
N PRO A 46 2.14 4.71 -7.43
CA PRO A 46 2.54 6.04 -6.95
C PRO A 46 3.56 5.98 -5.82
N TYR A 47 3.44 5.00 -4.91
CA TYR A 47 4.32 4.83 -3.76
C TYR A 47 4.72 3.38 -3.57
N ALA A 48 5.96 3.17 -3.10
CA ALA A 48 6.44 1.89 -2.61
C ALA A 48 6.92 2.06 -1.17
N ARG A 49 6.21 1.45 -0.20
CA ARG A 49 6.63 1.39 1.19
C ARG A 49 7.82 0.47 1.31
N VAL A 50 8.92 0.97 1.88
CA VAL A 50 10.13 0.18 2.03
C VAL A 50 10.04 -0.70 3.27
N HIS A 51 9.96 -2.02 3.04
CA HIS A 51 9.89 -3.02 4.09
C HIS A 51 10.98 -4.08 3.92
N ASP A 52 11.07 -4.67 2.74
CA ASP A 52 12.06 -5.67 2.35
C ASP A 52 12.63 -5.37 0.96
N ALA A 53 13.92 -5.57 0.72
CA ALA A 53 14.49 -5.36 -0.61
C ALA A 53 14.46 -6.64 -1.45
N SER A 54 14.04 -6.51 -2.71
CA SER A 54 14.01 -7.63 -3.66
C SER A 54 15.39 -7.99 -4.25
N ILE A 55 16.39 -7.14 -4.07
CA ILE A 55 17.64 -7.18 -4.83
C ILE A 55 18.72 -8.05 -4.22
N CYS A 56 18.73 -8.24 -2.91
CA CYS A 56 19.83 -8.84 -2.17
C CYS A 56 19.37 -9.89 -1.14
N TYR A 57 18.33 -10.63 -1.41
CA TYR A 57 17.73 -11.55 -0.42
C TYR A 57 18.70 -12.61 0.11
N ASP A 58 19.79 -12.91 -0.60
CA ASP A 58 20.79 -13.91 -0.18
C ASP A 58 21.77 -13.41 0.89
N TYR A 59 21.92 -12.07 1.06
CA TYR A 59 22.89 -11.45 1.96
C TYR A 59 22.26 -10.48 2.97
N GLY A 60 21.09 -10.82 3.48
CA GLY A 60 20.38 -9.92 4.41
C GLY A 60 19.83 -8.67 3.73
N GLY A 61 19.72 -8.65 2.41
CA GLY A 61 19.11 -7.57 1.65
C GLY A 61 17.65 -7.33 2.02
N GLU A 62 17.00 -8.32 2.60
CA GLU A 62 15.69 -8.15 3.22
C GLU A 62 15.67 -7.12 4.35
N HIS A 63 16.80 -6.89 5.01
CA HIS A 63 16.97 -5.92 6.09
C HIS A 63 17.61 -4.61 5.65
N THR A 64 17.75 -4.39 4.35
CA THR A 64 18.50 -3.25 3.77
C THR A 64 18.05 -1.91 4.33
N VAL A 65 16.77 -1.74 4.64
CA VAL A 65 16.20 -0.49 5.15
C VAL A 65 16.07 -0.47 6.69
N ASP A 66 16.39 -1.58 7.36
CA ASP A 66 16.30 -1.65 8.82
C ASP A 66 17.41 -0.85 9.48
N ILE A 67 17.07 -0.12 10.53
CA ILE A 67 18.01 0.78 11.22
C ILE A 67 19.25 0.05 11.71
N HIS A 68 19.14 -1.18 12.21
CA HIS A 68 20.28 -1.96 12.69
C HIS A 68 21.23 -2.43 11.57
N ASN A 69 20.82 -2.37 10.30
CA ASN A 69 21.71 -2.59 9.16
C ASN A 69 22.38 -1.29 8.71
N ILE A 70 21.63 -0.18 8.75
CA ILE A 70 22.15 1.12 8.37
C ILE A 70 23.09 1.66 9.45
N PHE A 71 22.75 1.50 10.74
CA PHE A 71 23.54 1.91 11.90
C PHE A 71 23.80 0.69 12.79
N PRO A 72 24.78 -0.16 12.46
CA PRO A 72 24.93 -1.48 13.08
C PRO A 72 25.53 -1.47 14.49
N ASP A 73 26.23 -0.41 14.86
CA ASP A 73 26.85 -0.26 16.19
C ASP A 73 26.21 0.90 16.95
N PHE A 74 25.22 0.60 17.80
CA PHE A 74 24.57 1.60 18.64
C PHE A 74 25.45 2.18 19.75
N SER A 75 26.69 1.73 19.94
CA SER A 75 27.67 2.39 20.78
C SER A 75 28.41 3.54 20.06
N ALA A 76 28.41 3.55 18.72
CA ALA A 76 29.04 4.59 17.90
C ALA A 76 28.37 5.96 18.06
N ASP A 77 29.08 7.01 17.67
CA ASP A 77 28.54 8.38 17.63
C ASP A 77 27.52 8.50 16.47
N PRO A 78 26.24 8.86 16.74
CA PRO A 78 25.24 8.99 15.68
C PRO A 78 25.48 10.17 14.74
N TYR A 79 26.40 11.10 15.07
CA TYR A 79 26.78 12.20 14.19
C TYR A 79 27.95 11.87 13.26
N SER A 80 28.61 10.71 13.42
CA SER A 80 29.69 10.24 12.56
C SER A 80 29.17 9.55 11.30
N PRO A 81 29.46 10.07 10.09
CA PRO A 81 29.06 9.42 8.84
C PRO A 81 29.58 7.98 8.72
N GLU A 82 30.75 7.69 9.26
CA GLU A 82 31.40 6.38 9.21
C GLU A 82 30.65 5.30 10.04
N ALA A 83 29.73 5.72 10.90
CA ALA A 83 28.88 4.80 11.66
C ALA A 83 27.70 4.23 10.87
N TYR A 84 27.48 4.69 9.63
CA TYR A 84 26.36 4.31 8.78
C TYR A 84 26.82 3.60 7.52
N ASP A 85 26.03 2.63 7.07
CA ASP A 85 26.15 1.99 5.75
C ASP A 85 24.84 2.14 4.97
N PHE A 86 24.85 3.03 3.99
CA PHE A 86 23.71 3.29 3.12
C PHE A 86 23.77 2.55 1.77
N THR A 87 24.83 1.81 1.50
CA THR A 87 25.12 1.27 0.16
C THR A 87 23.96 0.52 -0.47
N LEU A 88 23.41 -0.48 0.24
CA LEU A 88 22.30 -1.28 -0.28
C LEU A 88 20.96 -0.55 -0.21
N THR A 89 20.80 0.32 0.79
CA THR A 89 19.57 1.12 0.92
C THR A 89 19.44 2.11 -0.23
N ASP A 90 20.50 2.82 -0.57
CA ASP A 90 20.54 3.73 -1.71
C ASP A 90 20.22 3.02 -3.01
N MET A 91 20.86 1.87 -3.27
CA MET A 91 20.61 1.08 -4.47
C MET A 91 19.15 0.62 -4.56
N TYR A 92 18.54 0.22 -3.45
CA TYR A 92 17.15 -0.19 -3.42
C TYR A 92 16.19 0.98 -3.70
N LEU A 93 16.41 2.14 -3.09
CA LEU A 93 15.62 3.33 -3.34
C LEU A 93 15.77 3.84 -4.78
N ASP A 94 16.99 3.78 -5.35
CA ASP A 94 17.21 4.12 -6.77
C ASP A 94 16.34 3.26 -7.70
N HIS A 95 16.10 1.98 -7.38
CA HIS A 95 15.23 1.12 -8.17
C HIS A 95 13.75 1.50 -8.05
N ILE A 96 13.28 1.91 -6.88
CA ILE A 96 11.91 2.41 -6.67
C ILE A 96 11.69 3.69 -7.50
N GLU A 97 12.61 4.64 -7.41
CA GLU A 97 12.55 5.90 -8.17
C GLU A 97 12.66 5.66 -9.68
N LEU A 98 13.51 4.72 -10.11
CA LEU A 98 13.62 4.31 -11.51
C LEU A 98 12.29 3.75 -12.04
N ALA A 99 11.50 3.11 -11.20
CA ALA A 99 10.15 2.64 -11.53
C ALA A 99 9.11 3.77 -11.62
N GLY A 100 9.44 4.98 -11.18
CA GLY A 100 8.54 6.12 -11.16
C GLY A 100 7.65 6.19 -9.91
N ALA A 101 7.90 5.35 -8.89
CA ALA A 101 7.25 5.40 -7.61
C ALA A 101 8.03 6.29 -6.61
N GLU A 102 7.33 6.94 -5.69
CA GLU A 102 7.95 7.64 -4.57
C GLU A 102 8.18 6.63 -3.42
N PRO A 103 9.37 6.60 -2.78
CA PRO A 103 9.55 5.82 -1.57
C PRO A 103 8.69 6.34 -0.42
N PHE A 104 8.04 5.42 0.31
CA PHE A 104 7.41 5.65 1.60
C PHE A 104 8.29 4.93 2.64
N TYR A 105 9.00 5.68 3.48
CA TYR A 105 10.10 5.13 4.23
C TYR A 105 9.69 4.66 5.64
N ARG A 106 9.83 3.35 5.92
CA ARG A 106 9.66 2.77 7.24
C ARG A 106 10.98 2.83 8.03
N LEU A 107 11.02 3.63 9.09
CA LEU A 107 12.08 3.66 10.08
C LEU A 107 11.83 2.55 11.12
N GLY A 108 12.80 1.70 11.40
CA GLY A 108 12.65 0.64 12.37
C GLY A 108 13.17 -0.70 11.88
N SER A 109 12.45 -1.76 12.15
CA SER A 109 12.82 -3.13 11.80
C SER A 109 11.64 -3.89 11.21
N LYS A 110 11.92 -4.81 10.29
CA LYS A 110 10.93 -5.76 9.78
C LYS A 110 10.61 -6.82 10.83
N ILE A 111 9.56 -7.60 10.58
CA ILE A 111 9.20 -8.76 11.39
C ILE A 111 10.34 -9.79 11.44
N GLU A 112 10.66 -10.31 12.63
CA GLU A 112 11.68 -11.34 12.84
C GLU A 112 11.06 -12.68 13.28
N HIS A 113 10.99 -13.62 12.36
CA HIS A 113 10.40 -14.94 12.60
C HIS A 113 11.31 -15.95 13.30
N TRP A 114 12.60 -15.63 13.45
CA TRP A 114 13.62 -16.54 13.99
C TRP A 114 13.66 -16.53 15.52
N PRO A 115 14.12 -17.61 16.18
CA PRO A 115 14.24 -17.65 17.66
C PRO A 115 15.20 -16.62 18.25
N LYS A 116 16.14 -16.10 17.45
CA LYS A 116 17.06 -15.05 17.84
C LYS A 116 16.69 -13.74 17.11
N HIS A 117 16.48 -12.70 17.89
CA HIS A 117 16.08 -11.39 17.42
C HIS A 117 17.23 -10.40 17.52
N TYR A 118 17.28 -9.46 16.59
CA TYR A 118 18.37 -8.49 16.47
C TYR A 118 17.88 -7.05 16.43
N GLY A 119 16.85 -6.75 15.61
CA GLY A 119 16.39 -5.40 15.31
C GLY A 119 15.14 -4.95 16.07
N ILE A 120 14.40 -5.88 16.68
CA ILE A 120 13.11 -5.60 17.34
C ILE A 120 13.22 -5.36 18.85
N LEU A 121 14.43 -5.24 19.37
CA LEU A 121 14.70 -4.86 20.77
C LEU A 121 14.44 -3.37 20.97
N PRO A 122 13.85 -2.97 22.14
CA PRO A 122 13.77 -1.56 22.48
C PRO A 122 15.15 -0.91 22.48
N PRO A 123 15.32 0.26 21.79
CA PRO A 123 16.55 1.02 21.92
C PRO A 123 16.78 1.43 23.37
N ALA A 124 18.02 1.26 23.87
CA ALA A 124 18.37 1.66 25.24
C ALA A 124 18.25 3.20 25.46
N ASP A 125 18.34 3.98 24.39
CA ASP A 125 18.18 5.43 24.40
C ASP A 125 17.29 5.85 23.21
N PRO A 126 16.00 6.16 23.45
CA PRO A 126 15.07 6.63 22.43
C PRO A 126 15.51 7.94 21.76
N HIS A 127 16.21 8.84 22.48
CA HIS A 127 16.70 10.08 21.89
C HIS A 127 17.83 9.83 20.88
N LYS A 128 18.75 8.92 21.21
CA LYS A 128 19.80 8.52 20.26
C LYS A 128 19.20 7.86 19.04
N TRP A 129 18.19 7.02 19.21
CA TRP A 129 17.47 6.38 18.10
C TRP A 129 16.80 7.43 17.19
N ALA A 130 16.18 8.46 17.77
CA ALA A 130 15.61 9.57 17.02
C ALA A 130 16.66 10.36 16.23
N VAL A 131 17.86 10.57 16.80
CA VAL A 131 19.00 11.19 16.11
C VAL A 131 19.50 10.31 14.95
N VAL A 132 19.55 8.99 15.11
CA VAL A 132 19.87 8.08 14.01
C VAL A 132 18.85 8.21 12.87
N CYS A 133 17.55 8.24 13.21
CA CYS A 133 16.48 8.47 12.22
C CYS A 133 16.64 9.83 11.51
N GLU A 134 16.97 10.90 12.23
CA GLU A 134 17.28 12.21 11.64
C GLU A 134 18.37 12.11 10.59
N HIS A 135 19.48 11.42 10.89
CA HIS A 135 20.61 11.31 9.96
C HIS A 135 20.29 10.42 8.75
N ILE A 136 19.40 9.42 8.89
CA ILE A 136 18.87 8.68 7.75
C ILE A 136 18.07 9.63 6.84
N ILE A 137 17.20 10.46 7.39
CA ILE A 137 16.46 11.49 6.62
C ILE A 137 17.40 12.47 5.94
N MET A 138 18.40 12.97 6.66
CA MET A 138 19.42 13.89 6.11
C MET A 138 20.21 13.26 4.96
N HIS A 139 20.56 11.97 5.07
CA HIS A 139 21.22 11.25 3.98
C HIS A 139 20.33 11.16 2.73
N MET A 140 19.06 10.79 2.92
CA MET A 140 18.12 10.59 1.80
C MET A 140 17.68 11.91 1.16
N ASN A 141 17.53 12.99 1.95
CA ASN A 141 16.90 14.23 1.50
C ASN A 141 17.82 15.47 1.47
N GLU A 142 18.90 15.50 2.23
CA GLU A 142 19.78 16.68 2.39
C GLU A 142 21.22 16.42 1.94
N GLY A 143 21.56 15.22 1.46
CA GLY A 143 22.88 14.87 0.95
C GLY A 143 23.94 14.63 2.03
N TRP A 144 23.57 14.46 3.30
CA TRP A 144 24.51 14.12 4.36
C TRP A 144 25.20 12.77 4.13
N ALA A 145 26.49 12.65 4.49
CA ALA A 145 27.30 11.43 4.33
C ALA A 145 27.32 10.90 2.87
N ASP A 146 27.62 11.79 1.91
CA ASP A 146 27.57 11.52 0.47
C ASP A 146 26.20 11.02 -0.04
N GLY A 147 25.13 11.46 0.62
CA GLY A 147 23.75 11.06 0.40
C GLY A 147 23.10 11.65 -0.85
N ARG A 148 21.77 11.64 -0.85
CA ARG A 148 20.91 12.02 -1.96
C ARG A 148 20.03 13.23 -1.62
N TYR A 149 19.28 13.71 -2.60
CA TYR A 149 18.26 14.76 -2.50
C TYR A 149 16.94 14.21 -3.07
N ARG A 150 16.45 13.08 -2.51
CA ARG A 150 15.31 12.33 -3.04
C ARG A 150 13.97 13.04 -2.81
N GLY A 151 13.89 13.84 -1.74
CA GLY A 151 12.65 14.53 -1.39
C GLY A 151 11.55 13.56 -0.88
N ILE A 152 11.94 12.50 -0.22
CA ILE A 152 11.01 11.54 0.40
C ILE A 152 10.14 12.29 1.41
N LYS A 153 8.82 12.17 1.28
CA LYS A 153 7.84 12.93 2.08
C LYS A 153 7.38 12.19 3.32
N TYR A 154 7.16 10.87 3.22
CA TYR A 154 6.56 10.04 4.26
C TYR A 154 7.63 9.26 5.01
N TRP A 155 7.62 9.40 6.34
CA TRP A 155 8.56 8.74 7.25
C TRP A 155 7.77 8.07 8.36
N GLU A 156 7.70 6.76 8.31
CA GLU A 156 6.93 5.93 9.21
C GLU A 156 7.78 5.42 10.35
N ILE A 157 7.27 5.57 11.57
CA ILE A 157 7.97 5.11 12.77
C ILE A 157 7.49 3.70 13.11
N TRP A 158 8.38 2.72 12.85
CA TRP A 158 8.24 1.30 13.19
C TRP A 158 7.33 0.49 12.24
N ASN A 159 7.08 -0.79 12.63
CA ASN A 159 6.18 -1.76 11.99
C ASN A 159 5.62 -2.71 13.04
N GLU A 160 4.30 -2.82 13.12
CA GLU A 160 3.54 -3.77 13.96
C GLU A 160 4.01 -3.87 15.42
N PRO A 161 4.18 -2.78 16.16
CA PRO A 161 4.67 -2.83 17.54
C PRO A 161 3.68 -3.50 18.48
N ASP A 162 2.44 -3.71 18.06
CA ASP A 162 1.37 -4.41 18.75
C ASP A 162 1.34 -5.92 18.44
N PHE A 163 2.21 -6.41 17.53
CA PHE A 163 2.30 -7.81 17.15
C PHE A 163 3.40 -8.55 17.92
N ASN A 164 3.17 -8.73 19.24
CA ASN A 164 3.97 -9.59 20.11
C ASN A 164 5.51 -9.52 19.93
N ASP A 165 6.18 -10.62 20.29
CA ASP A 165 7.62 -10.82 20.30
C ASP A 165 8.29 -10.95 18.92
N LYS A 166 7.61 -10.67 17.83
CA LYS A 166 8.17 -10.74 16.47
C LYS A 166 8.46 -9.38 15.84
N CYS A 167 7.81 -8.33 16.35
CA CYS A 167 7.98 -6.97 15.83
C CYS A 167 8.42 -5.98 16.90
N TRP A 168 8.18 -6.29 18.17
CA TRP A 168 8.60 -5.48 19.32
C TRP A 168 8.78 -6.35 20.58
N LEU A 169 9.99 -6.39 21.14
CA LEU A 169 10.28 -7.16 22.37
C LEU A 169 10.17 -6.37 23.67
N GLY A 170 9.80 -5.10 23.60
CA GLY A 170 9.53 -4.26 24.75
C GLY A 170 8.08 -4.30 25.21
N THR A 171 7.79 -3.51 26.25
CA THR A 171 6.41 -3.23 26.64
C THR A 171 5.74 -2.25 25.68
N PRO A 172 4.42 -2.18 25.62
CA PRO A 172 3.72 -1.14 24.85
C PRO A 172 4.13 0.27 25.26
N GLU A 173 4.33 0.52 26.55
CA GLU A 173 4.70 1.83 27.10
C GLU A 173 6.09 2.27 26.63
N GLU A 174 7.05 1.35 26.52
CA GLU A 174 8.37 1.62 25.96
C GLU A 174 8.26 2.00 24.46
N PHE A 175 7.37 1.35 23.72
CA PHE A 175 7.11 1.74 22.33
C PHE A 175 6.43 3.11 22.23
N TYR A 176 5.42 3.38 23.07
CA TYR A 176 4.76 4.70 23.07
C TYR A 176 5.76 5.83 23.36
N GLU A 177 6.72 5.60 24.25
CA GLU A 177 7.80 6.56 24.53
C GLU A 177 8.72 6.74 23.32
N LEU A 178 9.17 5.64 22.70
CA LEU A 178 9.99 5.70 21.49
C LEU A 178 9.31 6.51 20.38
N PHE A 179 8.02 6.22 20.12
CA PHE A 179 7.24 6.93 19.11
C PHE A 179 7.13 8.42 19.45
N ALA A 180 6.77 8.76 20.67
CA ALA A 180 6.59 10.14 21.10
C ALA A 180 7.88 10.98 21.00
N VAL A 181 9.01 10.43 21.47
CA VAL A 181 10.33 11.06 21.39
C VAL A 181 10.71 11.27 19.92
N THR A 182 10.58 10.24 19.10
CA THR A 182 11.00 10.27 17.70
C THR A 182 10.14 11.22 16.87
N ALA A 183 8.82 11.16 16.99
CA ALA A 183 7.91 12.02 16.24
C ALA A 183 8.14 13.51 16.55
N LYS A 184 8.30 13.85 17.84
CA LYS A 184 8.62 15.22 18.27
C LYS A 184 9.97 15.69 17.73
N HIS A 185 11.00 14.84 17.83
CA HIS A 185 12.34 15.16 17.35
C HIS A 185 12.34 15.42 15.84
N LEU A 186 11.82 14.46 15.06
CA LEU A 186 11.81 14.55 13.60
C LEU A 186 10.94 15.70 13.09
N LYS A 187 9.77 15.92 13.68
CA LYS A 187 8.90 17.05 13.28
C LYS A 187 9.48 18.41 13.62
N SER A 188 10.25 18.49 14.71
CA SER A 188 10.99 19.71 15.05
C SER A 188 12.09 20.03 14.04
N ARG A 189 12.76 19.01 13.51
CA ARG A 189 13.88 19.17 12.55
C ARG A 189 13.38 19.33 11.11
N PHE A 190 12.28 18.62 10.76
CA PHE A 190 11.72 18.56 9.41
C PHE A 190 10.21 18.88 9.43
N PRO A 191 9.82 20.13 9.67
CA PRO A 191 8.39 20.48 9.83
C PRO A 191 7.56 20.24 8.57
N GLU A 192 8.17 20.21 7.38
CA GLU A 192 7.51 20.00 6.08
C GLU A 192 7.30 18.52 5.74
N LEU A 193 8.03 17.59 6.39
CA LEU A 193 7.88 16.17 6.13
C LEU A 193 6.70 15.60 6.90
N LYS A 194 6.12 14.54 6.37
CA LYS A 194 5.06 13.77 7.01
C LYS A 194 5.66 12.69 7.88
N ILE A 195 5.49 12.84 9.19
CA ILE A 195 5.94 11.90 10.22
C ILE A 195 4.74 11.21 10.82
N GLY A 196 4.74 9.88 10.85
CA GLY A 196 3.61 9.11 11.36
C GLY A 196 3.95 7.65 11.64
N GLY A 197 2.97 6.80 11.58
CA GLY A 197 3.00 5.38 11.94
C GLY A 197 1.82 5.05 12.86
N PRO A 198 1.86 4.00 13.68
CA PRO A 198 2.97 3.07 13.88
C PRO A 198 2.83 1.74 13.10
N ALA A 199 2.01 1.69 12.05
CA ALA A 199 1.78 0.49 11.25
C ALA A 199 1.27 -0.69 12.13
N VAL A 200 0.17 -0.48 12.84
CA VAL A 200 -0.38 -1.51 13.74
C VAL A 200 -0.93 -2.69 12.95
N CYS A 201 -0.77 -3.92 13.45
CA CYS A 201 -1.18 -5.15 12.76
C CYS A 201 -2.70 -5.34 12.63
N GLY A 202 -3.50 -4.45 13.25
CA GLY A 202 -4.95 -4.45 13.17
C GLY A 202 -5.61 -3.58 14.24
N PHE A 203 -6.95 -3.58 14.27
CA PHE A 203 -7.69 -2.77 15.23
C PHE A 203 -7.74 -3.44 16.61
N ASN A 204 -6.77 -3.11 17.44
CA ASN A 204 -6.71 -3.55 18.84
C ASN A 204 -6.92 -2.36 19.79
N GLU A 205 -8.16 -2.12 20.19
CA GLU A 205 -8.53 -0.96 21.00
C GLU A 205 -7.82 -0.92 22.36
N LYS A 206 -7.47 -2.10 22.93
CA LYS A 206 -6.75 -2.18 24.22
C LYS A 206 -5.31 -1.67 24.11
N TRP A 207 -4.70 -1.80 22.94
CA TRP A 207 -3.37 -1.27 22.66
C TRP A 207 -3.44 0.18 22.17
N LEU A 208 -4.41 0.47 21.30
CA LEU A 208 -4.54 1.77 20.62
C LEU A 208 -4.95 2.90 21.57
N ARG A 209 -5.91 2.67 22.48
CA ARG A 209 -6.36 3.76 23.40
C ARG A 209 -5.24 4.30 24.28
N PRO A 210 -4.47 3.48 25.02
CA PRO A 210 -3.33 4.00 25.78
C PRO A 210 -2.27 4.69 24.91
N PHE A 211 -2.03 4.20 23.70
CA PHE A 211 -1.15 4.86 22.73
C PHE A 211 -1.65 6.28 22.44
N PHE A 212 -2.89 6.46 21.99
CA PHE A 212 -3.44 7.76 21.66
C PHE A 212 -3.58 8.68 22.90
N GLU A 213 -3.92 8.14 24.06
CA GLU A 213 -3.94 8.89 25.34
C GLU A 213 -2.57 9.55 25.61
N LYS A 214 -1.49 8.77 25.48
CA LYS A 214 -0.12 9.30 25.63
C LYS A 214 0.21 10.32 24.55
N MET A 215 -0.04 10.00 23.28
CA MET A 215 0.24 10.92 22.16
C MET A 215 -0.46 12.26 22.35
N ARG A 216 -1.74 12.24 22.74
CA ARG A 216 -2.49 13.46 23.01
C ARG A 216 -2.01 14.22 24.23
N SER A 217 -1.77 13.54 25.36
CA SER A 217 -1.34 14.18 26.61
C SER A 217 0.00 14.89 26.46
N GLU A 218 0.85 14.41 25.58
CA GLU A 218 2.18 14.96 25.31
C GLU A 218 2.26 15.86 24.06
N ASN A 219 1.11 16.11 23.41
CA ASN A 219 1.04 16.87 22.15
C ASN A 219 1.99 16.35 21.06
N VAL A 220 2.04 15.03 20.89
CA VAL A 220 2.89 14.39 19.88
C VAL A 220 2.33 14.67 18.49
N PRO A 221 3.14 15.21 17.56
CA PRO A 221 2.70 15.41 16.17
C PRO A 221 2.51 14.07 15.46
N MET A 222 1.48 14.00 14.61
CA MET A 222 1.18 12.83 13.79
C MET A 222 0.53 13.32 12.50
N ASP A 223 1.28 13.31 11.38
CA ASP A 223 0.77 13.75 10.08
C ASP A 223 -0.04 12.65 9.38
N PHE A 224 0.27 11.41 9.69
CA PHE A 224 -0.50 10.24 9.27
C PHE A 224 -0.46 9.15 10.35
N TYR A 225 -1.49 8.33 10.33
CA TYR A 225 -1.60 7.10 11.11
C TYR A 225 -1.70 5.92 10.18
N SER A 226 -0.86 4.90 10.37
CA SER A 226 -0.82 3.71 9.53
C SER A 226 -1.25 2.45 10.27
N TRP A 227 -1.88 1.53 9.52
CA TRP A 227 -2.46 0.31 10.04
C TRP A 227 -2.56 -0.77 8.97
N HIS A 228 -2.66 -2.04 9.39
CA HIS A 228 -2.73 -3.21 8.53
C HIS A 228 -4.08 -3.90 8.62
N ARG A 229 -4.47 -4.55 7.53
CA ARG A 229 -5.64 -5.42 7.50
C ARG A 229 -5.46 -6.52 6.46
N TYR A 230 -5.66 -7.75 6.87
CA TYR A 230 -5.79 -8.91 6.02
C TYR A 230 -7.19 -9.49 6.17
N GLY A 231 -7.84 -9.83 5.05
CA GLY A 231 -9.23 -10.29 5.08
C GLY A 231 -9.66 -10.90 3.77
N SER A 232 -10.86 -11.47 3.70
CA SER A 232 -11.39 -12.11 2.49
C SER A 232 -12.65 -11.44 1.93
N CYS A 233 -13.18 -10.44 2.61
CA CYS A 233 -14.30 -9.65 2.11
C CYS A 233 -14.01 -8.15 2.17
N VAL A 234 -14.61 -7.38 1.27
CA VAL A 234 -14.38 -5.94 1.16
C VAL A 234 -14.79 -5.20 2.45
N ALA A 235 -15.81 -5.69 3.14
CA ALA A 235 -16.27 -5.11 4.41
C ALA A 235 -15.20 -5.13 5.51
N ASP A 236 -14.31 -6.13 5.49
CA ASP A 236 -13.20 -6.20 6.45
C ASP A 236 -12.34 -4.93 6.44
N PHE A 237 -12.12 -4.38 5.25
CA PHE A 237 -11.27 -3.20 5.03
C PHE A 237 -12.02 -1.89 5.29
N THR A 238 -13.25 -1.79 4.79
CA THR A 238 -14.05 -0.56 4.94
C THR A 238 -14.52 -0.34 6.37
N ASP A 239 -14.87 -1.40 7.09
CA ASP A 239 -15.29 -1.28 8.50
C ASP A 239 -14.12 -0.91 9.40
N ASP A 240 -12.93 -1.50 9.19
CA ASP A 240 -11.75 -1.10 9.94
C ASP A 240 -11.29 0.32 9.58
N ALA A 241 -11.39 0.76 8.32
CA ALA A 241 -11.11 2.15 7.94
C ALA A 241 -11.97 3.15 8.75
N ARG A 242 -13.28 2.86 8.90
CA ARG A 242 -14.19 3.69 9.70
C ARG A 242 -13.85 3.66 11.19
N ARG A 243 -13.46 2.50 11.73
CA ARG A 243 -13.10 2.33 13.15
C ARG A 243 -11.82 3.09 13.49
N HIS A 244 -10.77 2.96 12.64
CA HIS A 244 -9.52 3.69 12.81
C HIS A 244 -9.75 5.21 12.71
N ARG A 245 -10.51 5.69 11.73
CA ARG A 245 -10.83 7.11 11.59
C ARG A 245 -11.59 7.65 12.80
N ALA A 246 -12.60 6.91 13.27
CA ALA A 246 -13.36 7.32 14.45
C ALA A 246 -12.47 7.46 15.70
N LEU A 247 -11.49 6.56 15.87
CA LEU A 247 -10.55 6.63 16.98
C LEU A 247 -9.61 7.83 16.85
N LEU A 248 -9.07 8.10 15.66
CA LEU A 248 -8.26 9.29 15.38
C LEU A 248 -9.02 10.58 15.71
N ASP A 249 -10.27 10.69 15.29
CA ASP A 249 -11.13 11.85 15.54
C ASP A 249 -11.43 12.03 17.02
N GLU A 250 -11.70 10.93 17.75
CA GLU A 250 -11.92 10.93 19.19
C GLU A 250 -10.72 11.55 19.95
N PHE A 251 -9.51 11.23 19.51
CA PHE A 251 -8.29 11.75 20.12
C PHE A 251 -7.80 13.07 19.52
N GLY A 252 -8.55 13.65 18.57
CA GLY A 252 -8.30 14.98 18.00
C GLY A 252 -7.24 15.01 16.90
N TYR A 253 -6.90 13.88 16.29
CA TYR A 253 -6.05 13.77 15.10
C TYR A 253 -6.86 13.84 13.82
N THR A 254 -7.76 14.83 13.72
CA THR A 254 -8.73 14.99 12.62
C THR A 254 -8.08 15.25 11.26
N GLU A 255 -6.89 15.87 11.25
CA GLU A 255 -6.15 16.21 10.05
C GLU A 255 -5.10 15.13 9.66
N ALA A 256 -4.88 14.13 10.51
CA ALA A 256 -3.97 13.05 10.21
C ALA A 256 -4.54 12.16 9.10
N GLU A 257 -3.73 11.87 8.08
CA GLU A 257 -4.09 10.89 7.07
C GLU A 257 -4.24 9.49 7.69
N SER A 258 -5.19 8.71 7.22
CA SER A 258 -5.34 7.30 7.60
C SER A 258 -4.86 6.43 6.44
N ILE A 259 -3.82 5.64 6.68
CA ILE A 259 -3.14 4.86 5.63
C ILE A 259 -3.22 3.38 5.98
N LEU A 260 -3.83 2.58 5.10
CA LEU A 260 -3.79 1.12 5.17
C LEU A 260 -2.56 0.66 4.40
N ASP A 261 -1.45 0.54 5.11
CA ASP A 261 -0.14 0.38 4.50
C ASP A 261 0.37 -1.07 4.41
N GLU A 262 -0.42 -2.04 4.91
CA GLU A 262 -0.32 -3.46 4.54
C GLU A 262 -1.70 -4.10 4.43
N TRP A 263 -1.98 -4.73 3.29
CA TRP A 263 -3.21 -5.47 3.10
C TRP A 263 -3.10 -6.52 2.00
N ASN A 264 -3.82 -7.62 2.17
CA ASN A 264 -3.96 -8.65 1.14
C ASN A 264 -5.16 -9.56 1.46
N TYR A 265 -5.43 -10.52 0.54
CA TYR A 265 -6.42 -11.56 0.76
C TYR A 265 -5.89 -12.61 1.75
N VAL A 266 -6.53 -12.75 2.89
CA VAL A 266 -6.28 -13.83 3.83
C VAL A 266 -7.58 -14.28 4.48
N ARG A 267 -7.95 -15.55 4.30
CA ARG A 267 -9.09 -16.17 4.99
C ARG A 267 -8.68 -16.76 6.35
N GLY A 268 -7.46 -17.24 6.44
CA GLY A 268 -6.92 -17.80 7.68
C GLY A 268 -5.40 -17.93 7.61
N TRP A 269 -4.75 -17.87 8.78
CA TRP A 269 -3.29 -17.80 8.93
C TRP A 269 -2.60 -19.15 9.18
N SER A 270 -3.32 -20.26 9.05
CA SER A 270 -2.73 -21.60 9.30
C SER A 270 -3.40 -22.68 8.49
N GLY A 271 -2.72 -23.82 8.33
CA GLY A 271 -3.26 -25.03 7.70
C GLY A 271 -3.66 -24.83 6.23
N GLU A 272 -4.76 -25.45 5.83
CA GLU A 272 -5.25 -25.39 4.45
C GLU A 272 -5.82 -24.00 4.10
N GLU A 273 -6.41 -23.28 5.06
CA GLU A 273 -6.92 -21.92 4.80
C GLU A 273 -5.80 -20.95 4.42
N TRP A 274 -4.64 -21.06 5.08
CA TRP A 274 -3.46 -20.27 4.70
C TRP A 274 -2.98 -20.60 3.28
N LYS A 275 -2.83 -21.88 2.96
CA LYS A 275 -2.43 -22.30 1.60
C LYS A 275 -3.41 -21.83 0.53
N ASN A 276 -4.72 -21.95 0.81
CA ASN A 276 -5.76 -21.50 -0.09
C ASN A 276 -5.74 -19.97 -0.26
N SER A 277 -5.41 -19.23 0.80
CA SER A 277 -5.25 -17.79 0.72
C SER A 277 -4.11 -17.42 -0.24
N LEU A 278 -2.94 -18.02 -0.10
CA LEU A 278 -1.81 -17.79 -0.99
C LEU A 278 -2.11 -18.16 -2.46
N GLN A 279 -2.88 -19.23 -2.69
CA GLN A 279 -3.32 -19.58 -4.05
C GLN A 279 -4.33 -18.57 -4.61
N THR A 280 -5.22 -18.06 -3.76
CA THR A 280 -6.20 -17.05 -4.14
C THR A 280 -5.51 -15.74 -4.54
N GLU A 281 -4.48 -15.32 -3.83
CA GLU A 281 -3.71 -14.12 -4.18
C GLU A 281 -3.16 -14.17 -5.61
N LEU A 282 -2.76 -15.36 -6.08
CA LEU A 282 -2.22 -15.56 -7.44
C LEU A 282 -3.32 -15.67 -8.53
N SER A 283 -4.60 -15.70 -8.15
CA SER A 283 -5.73 -16.00 -9.04
C SER A 283 -6.49 -14.75 -9.49
N MET A 284 -7.46 -14.95 -10.39
CA MET A 284 -8.44 -13.91 -10.76
C MET A 284 -9.28 -13.43 -9.58
N LYS A 285 -9.56 -14.29 -8.60
CA LYS A 285 -10.29 -13.91 -7.38
C LYS A 285 -9.49 -12.91 -6.55
N GLY A 286 -8.18 -13.14 -6.39
CA GLY A 286 -7.26 -12.18 -5.75
C GLY A 286 -7.22 -10.85 -6.50
N ALA A 287 -7.10 -10.87 -7.82
CA ALA A 287 -7.10 -9.67 -8.65
C ALA A 287 -8.42 -8.87 -8.56
N ALA A 288 -9.56 -9.58 -8.57
CA ALA A 288 -10.86 -8.94 -8.39
C ALA A 288 -11.01 -8.33 -7.00
N MET A 289 -10.51 -9.01 -5.95
CA MET A 289 -10.49 -8.44 -4.60
C MET A 289 -9.63 -7.17 -4.54
N ILE A 290 -8.44 -7.18 -5.13
CA ILE A 290 -7.57 -5.98 -5.21
C ILE A 290 -8.37 -4.80 -5.77
N SER A 291 -9.00 -4.98 -6.93
CA SER A 291 -9.78 -3.93 -7.58
C SER A 291 -11.01 -3.50 -6.76
N ALA A 292 -11.72 -4.45 -6.14
CA ALA A 292 -12.91 -4.17 -5.34
C ALA A 292 -12.58 -3.38 -4.06
N VAL A 293 -11.51 -3.75 -3.35
CA VAL A 293 -11.06 -3.06 -2.13
C VAL A 293 -10.63 -1.64 -2.47
N MET A 294 -9.85 -1.43 -3.53
CA MET A 294 -9.47 -0.09 -4.00
C MET A 294 -10.70 0.79 -4.28
N ALA A 295 -11.70 0.25 -5.02
CA ALA A 295 -12.90 0.98 -5.37
C ALA A 295 -13.79 1.30 -4.16
N ALA A 296 -13.88 0.41 -3.18
CA ALA A 296 -14.63 0.64 -1.96
C ALA A 296 -13.94 1.65 -1.04
N CYS A 297 -12.63 1.50 -0.83
CA CYS A 297 -11.84 2.38 0.03
C CYS A 297 -11.68 3.80 -0.52
N GLN A 298 -11.80 4.00 -1.85
CA GLN A 298 -11.81 5.35 -2.46
C GLN A 298 -12.82 6.29 -1.77
N ARG A 299 -13.94 5.75 -1.26
CA ARG A 299 -15.02 6.52 -0.63
C ARG A 299 -14.98 6.51 0.90
N GLU A 300 -14.08 5.73 1.48
CA GLU A 300 -13.88 5.68 2.92
C GLU A 300 -12.88 6.74 3.38
N ALA A 301 -12.83 6.94 4.69
CA ALA A 301 -11.88 7.83 5.32
C ALA A 301 -10.51 7.15 5.47
N VAL A 302 -9.96 6.71 4.35
CA VAL A 302 -8.61 6.21 4.17
C VAL A 302 -7.99 6.94 2.99
N ASP A 303 -6.73 7.34 3.10
CA ASP A 303 -6.08 8.23 2.16
C ASP A 303 -5.18 7.50 1.17
N MET A 304 -4.65 6.34 1.55
CA MET A 304 -3.76 5.52 0.74
C MET A 304 -3.90 4.04 1.12
N LEU A 305 -3.75 3.16 0.13
CA LEU A 305 -3.61 1.72 0.33
C LEU A 305 -2.27 1.25 -0.22
N MET A 306 -1.58 0.34 0.51
CA MET A 306 -0.34 -0.26 0.05
C MET A 306 -0.44 -1.78 0.09
N TYR A 307 -0.62 -2.39 -1.08
CA TYR A 307 -0.74 -3.84 -1.21
C TYR A 307 0.52 -4.58 -0.71
N TYR A 308 0.39 -5.55 0.14
CA TYR A 308 1.47 -6.42 0.58
C TYR A 308 1.36 -7.77 -0.14
N ASP A 309 2.24 -8.17 -1.12
CA ASP A 309 3.43 -7.39 -1.35
C ASP A 309 3.84 -7.50 -2.84
N ALA A 310 4.60 -6.52 -3.32
CA ALA A 310 5.13 -6.50 -4.70
C ALA A 310 6.51 -7.16 -4.81
N ARG A 311 7.10 -7.63 -3.71
CA ARG A 311 8.39 -8.31 -3.69
C ARG A 311 8.27 -9.70 -4.32
N ILE A 312 9.03 -9.96 -5.37
CA ILE A 312 8.93 -11.16 -6.20
C ILE A 312 9.19 -12.49 -5.46
N ASN A 313 9.93 -12.46 -4.37
CA ASN A 313 10.25 -13.62 -3.55
C ASN A 313 9.43 -13.72 -2.25
N SER A 314 8.39 -12.89 -2.12
CA SER A 314 7.42 -13.01 -1.04
C SER A 314 6.45 -14.17 -1.28
N THR A 315 6.06 -14.86 -0.21
CA THR A 315 4.98 -15.86 -0.27
C THR A 315 3.62 -15.21 -0.51
N MET A 316 3.46 -13.92 -0.19
CA MET A 316 2.23 -13.14 -0.36
C MET A 316 2.24 -12.26 -1.62
N ASN A 317 3.10 -12.55 -2.59
CA ASN A 317 3.17 -11.82 -3.85
C ASN A 317 2.08 -12.29 -4.81
N GLY A 318 1.00 -11.52 -4.93
CA GLY A 318 -0.06 -11.73 -5.92
C GLY A 318 0.13 -10.96 -7.23
N LEU A 319 1.26 -10.25 -7.41
CA LEU A 319 1.46 -9.29 -8.51
C LEU A 319 2.39 -9.80 -9.61
N PHE A 320 3.40 -10.59 -9.27
CA PHE A 320 4.43 -11.04 -10.21
C PHE A 320 4.74 -12.52 -10.04
N SER A 321 4.97 -13.20 -11.16
CA SER A 321 5.35 -14.61 -11.17
C SER A 321 6.74 -14.79 -10.55
N PHE A 322 6.85 -15.71 -9.58
CA PHE A 322 8.15 -16.12 -9.08
C PHE A 322 8.94 -16.85 -10.18
N GLY A 323 10.14 -16.40 -10.43
CA GLY A 323 11.03 -17.02 -11.44
C GLY A 323 11.02 -16.31 -12.79
N THR A 324 9.86 -15.97 -13.38
CA THR A 324 9.82 -15.25 -14.67
C THR A 324 9.65 -13.75 -14.51
N LEU A 325 9.16 -13.29 -13.37
CA LEU A 325 8.85 -11.89 -13.05
C LEU A 325 7.75 -11.26 -13.93
N GLU A 326 7.05 -12.07 -14.68
CA GLU A 326 5.91 -11.67 -15.50
C GLU A 326 4.76 -11.16 -14.62
N PRO A 327 4.01 -10.14 -15.06
CA PRO A 327 2.85 -9.66 -14.32
C PRO A 327 1.76 -10.73 -14.21
N LEU A 328 1.20 -10.88 -13.01
CA LEU A 328 0.02 -11.70 -12.72
C LEU A 328 -1.24 -10.84 -12.78
N LYS A 329 -2.41 -11.48 -12.64
CA LYS A 329 -3.72 -10.83 -12.70
C LYS A 329 -3.85 -9.67 -11.71
N GLY A 330 -3.26 -9.77 -10.51
CA GLY A 330 -3.21 -8.68 -9.52
C GLY A 330 -2.50 -7.43 -10.02
N CYS A 331 -1.40 -7.58 -10.76
CA CYS A 331 -0.69 -6.45 -11.37
C CYS A 331 -1.56 -5.71 -12.39
N HIS A 332 -2.33 -6.44 -13.20
CA HIS A 332 -3.26 -5.83 -14.16
C HIS A 332 -4.42 -5.10 -13.47
N ALA A 333 -4.89 -5.59 -12.30
CA ALA A 333 -5.88 -4.89 -11.49
C ALA A 333 -5.32 -3.58 -10.92
N LEU A 334 -4.07 -3.57 -10.42
CA LEU A 334 -3.38 -2.33 -10.01
C LEU A 334 -3.19 -1.37 -11.19
N SER A 335 -2.83 -1.88 -12.37
CA SER A 335 -2.67 -1.06 -13.58
C SER A 335 -3.98 -0.37 -13.98
N ALA A 336 -5.11 -1.04 -13.85
CA ALA A 336 -6.44 -0.45 -14.11
C ALA A 336 -6.70 0.73 -13.17
N TRP A 337 -6.32 0.63 -11.89
CA TRP A 337 -6.40 1.75 -10.95
C TRP A 337 -5.41 2.87 -11.32
N GLY A 338 -4.21 2.51 -11.77
CA GLY A 338 -3.21 3.47 -12.26
C GLY A 338 -3.74 4.35 -13.40
N GLU A 339 -4.65 3.83 -14.23
CA GLU A 339 -5.33 4.64 -15.26
C GLU A 339 -6.31 5.65 -14.66
N LEU A 340 -7.07 5.26 -13.60
CA LEU A 340 -7.92 6.21 -12.86
C LEU A 340 -7.08 7.29 -12.18
N LEU A 341 -6.00 6.90 -11.52
CA LEU A 341 -5.08 7.82 -10.85
C LEU A 341 -4.49 8.84 -11.85
N ALA A 342 -4.11 8.40 -13.04
CA ALA A 342 -3.61 9.26 -14.11
C ALA A 342 -4.69 10.19 -14.70
N ALA A 343 -5.97 9.81 -14.61
CA ALA A 343 -7.10 10.66 -14.99
C ALA A 343 -7.35 11.76 -13.94
N GLY A 344 -7.24 11.46 -12.66
CA GLY A 344 -7.19 12.43 -11.56
C GLY A 344 -8.54 12.75 -10.93
N ASP A 345 -9.47 13.38 -11.65
CA ASP A 345 -10.76 13.86 -11.12
C ASP A 345 -11.75 12.70 -10.97
N GLU A 346 -12.15 12.39 -9.73
CA GLU A 346 -13.16 11.37 -9.46
C GLU A 346 -14.56 11.84 -9.86
N CYS A 347 -15.24 11.03 -10.67
CA CYS A 347 -16.61 11.26 -11.07
C CYS A 347 -17.61 10.67 -10.08
N LYS A 348 -18.78 11.31 -9.97
CA LYS A 348 -19.89 10.77 -9.20
C LYS A 348 -20.28 9.38 -9.75
N THR A 349 -20.21 8.38 -8.89
CA THR A 349 -20.53 6.97 -9.22
C THR A 349 -21.45 6.40 -8.14
N GLU A 350 -22.59 5.82 -8.54
CA GLU A 350 -23.58 5.19 -7.65
C GLU A 350 -23.87 3.78 -8.14
N CYS A 351 -23.76 2.78 -7.28
CA CYS A 351 -24.03 1.36 -7.62
C CYS A 351 -24.96 0.74 -6.58
N ASP A 352 -26.08 0.16 -7.06
CA ASP A 352 -27.02 -0.59 -6.23
C ASP A 352 -26.96 -2.12 -6.50
N VAL A 353 -25.94 -2.56 -7.22
CA VAL A 353 -25.75 -3.97 -7.58
C VAL A 353 -24.87 -4.64 -6.53
N PRO A 354 -25.35 -5.67 -5.82
CA PRO A 354 -24.52 -6.36 -4.82
C PRO A 354 -23.24 -6.91 -5.44
N ASP A 355 -22.14 -6.87 -4.67
CA ASP A 355 -20.80 -7.38 -5.03
C ASP A 355 -20.20 -6.74 -6.29
N ILE A 356 -20.81 -5.65 -6.80
CA ILE A 356 -20.25 -4.82 -7.87
C ILE A 356 -19.66 -3.56 -7.25
N TYR A 357 -18.39 -3.33 -7.51
CA TYR A 357 -17.61 -2.20 -7.05
C TYR A 357 -17.17 -1.39 -8.26
N ALA A 358 -17.27 -0.08 -8.20
CA ALA A 358 -16.90 0.76 -9.32
C ALA A 358 -16.31 2.10 -8.87
N ALA A 359 -15.33 2.57 -9.62
CA ALA A 359 -14.79 3.90 -9.56
C ALA A 359 -14.66 4.48 -10.96
N ALA A 360 -14.80 5.78 -11.10
CA ALA A 360 -14.69 6.47 -12.37
C ALA A 360 -13.94 7.79 -12.23
N ALA A 361 -13.15 8.12 -13.25
CA ALA A 361 -12.42 9.37 -13.32
C ALA A 361 -12.57 10.01 -14.69
N VAL A 362 -12.37 11.33 -14.77
CA VAL A 362 -12.39 12.09 -16.03
C VAL A 362 -11.07 12.83 -16.23
N LYS A 363 -10.56 12.77 -17.43
CA LYS A 363 -9.47 13.60 -17.93
C LYS A 363 -9.80 14.11 -19.32
N ASP A 364 -9.71 15.42 -19.54
CA ASP A 364 -9.97 16.06 -20.84
C ASP A 364 -11.33 15.64 -21.46
N GLY A 365 -12.36 15.52 -20.61
CA GLY A 365 -13.72 15.16 -21.02
C GLY A 365 -13.92 13.67 -21.33
N LYS A 366 -12.90 12.82 -21.15
CA LYS A 366 -12.99 11.37 -21.35
C LYS A 366 -13.05 10.66 -20.02
N ALA A 367 -14.06 9.81 -19.86
CA ALA A 367 -14.22 8.99 -18.67
C ALA A 367 -13.42 7.69 -18.79
N VAL A 368 -12.76 7.32 -17.70
CA VAL A 368 -12.21 5.99 -17.44
C VAL A 368 -12.97 5.40 -16.28
N ILE A 369 -13.50 4.20 -16.45
CA ILE A 369 -14.37 3.56 -15.45
C ILE A 369 -13.84 2.16 -15.20
N VAL A 370 -13.57 1.84 -13.95
CA VAL A 370 -13.24 0.48 -13.49
C VAL A 370 -14.47 -0.10 -12.81
N VAL A 371 -14.89 -1.28 -13.23
CA VAL A 371 -16.02 -2.01 -12.63
C VAL A 371 -15.55 -3.42 -12.31
N THR A 372 -15.79 -3.84 -11.08
CA THR A 372 -15.35 -5.13 -10.56
C THR A 372 -16.55 -5.91 -10.02
N TYR A 373 -16.68 -7.16 -10.40
CA TYR A 373 -17.50 -8.13 -9.70
C TYR A 373 -16.59 -8.99 -8.83
N TYR A 374 -16.66 -8.76 -7.51
CA TYR A 374 -15.91 -9.57 -6.55
C TYR A 374 -16.86 -10.28 -5.59
N THR A 375 -16.64 -11.56 -5.40
CA THR A 375 -17.33 -12.37 -4.41
C THR A 375 -16.45 -13.51 -3.92
N ASP A 376 -16.58 -13.85 -2.63
CA ASP A 376 -15.92 -15.02 -2.03
C ASP A 376 -16.79 -16.30 -2.12
N ASP A 377 -18.01 -16.18 -2.68
CA ASP A 377 -18.93 -17.29 -2.91
C ASP A 377 -18.58 -18.03 -4.21
N GLU A 378 -18.10 -19.26 -4.10
CA GLU A 378 -17.76 -20.14 -5.23
C GLU A 378 -18.98 -20.55 -6.08
N ALA A 379 -20.21 -20.40 -5.55
CA ALA A 379 -21.44 -20.71 -6.26
C ALA A 379 -22.10 -19.50 -6.93
N ALA A 380 -21.42 -18.33 -6.89
CA ALA A 380 -21.95 -17.09 -7.45
C ALA A 380 -22.21 -17.22 -8.96
N LEU A 381 -23.31 -16.62 -9.40
CA LEU A 381 -23.73 -16.62 -10.81
C LEU A 381 -23.41 -15.27 -11.47
N PRO A 382 -23.31 -15.25 -12.82
CA PRO A 382 -23.15 -14.01 -13.58
C PRO A 382 -24.21 -12.97 -13.22
N ARG A 383 -23.83 -11.69 -13.20
CA ARG A 383 -24.72 -10.56 -12.94
C ARG A 383 -24.89 -9.70 -14.17
N SER A 384 -26.15 -9.40 -14.51
CA SER A 384 -26.51 -8.45 -15.54
C SER A 384 -27.15 -7.23 -14.89
N PHE A 385 -26.69 -6.04 -15.26
CA PHE A 385 -27.22 -4.78 -14.75
C PHE A 385 -27.11 -3.67 -15.80
N THR A 386 -27.90 -2.62 -15.61
CA THR A 386 -27.84 -1.45 -16.49
C THR A 386 -26.73 -0.51 -16.04
N VAL A 387 -25.91 -0.07 -17.00
CA VAL A 387 -24.98 1.04 -16.83
C VAL A 387 -25.63 2.30 -17.40
N GLU A 388 -25.75 3.34 -16.59
CA GLU A 388 -26.18 4.68 -16.99
C GLU A 388 -24.92 5.57 -17.07
N LEU A 389 -24.53 5.93 -18.28
CA LEU A 389 -23.37 6.78 -18.58
C LEU A 389 -23.75 7.72 -19.70
N PRO A 390 -23.85 9.04 -19.48
CA PRO A 390 -24.25 10.01 -20.48
C PRO A 390 -23.39 9.95 -21.75
N GLY A 391 -24.03 10.19 -22.90
CA GLY A 391 -23.43 10.13 -24.24
C GLY A 391 -23.71 8.81 -24.94
N ASP A 392 -23.69 8.88 -26.29
CA ASP A 392 -23.95 7.74 -27.17
C ASP A 392 -22.67 7.32 -27.95
N GLU A 393 -21.51 7.82 -27.54
CA GLU A 393 -20.23 7.44 -28.13
C GLU A 393 -19.94 5.98 -27.90
N LEU A 394 -19.33 5.35 -28.89
CA LEU A 394 -18.88 3.96 -28.79
C LEU A 394 -17.94 3.79 -27.60
N ARG A 395 -18.26 2.87 -26.71
CA ARG A 395 -17.44 2.54 -25.53
C ARG A 395 -16.65 1.26 -25.78
N ILE A 396 -15.38 1.31 -25.48
CA ILE A 396 -14.52 0.11 -25.50
C ILE A 396 -14.47 -0.45 -24.10
N VAL A 397 -14.79 -1.75 -23.98
CA VAL A 397 -14.71 -2.50 -22.74
C VAL A 397 -13.52 -3.45 -22.82
N SER A 398 -12.54 -3.24 -21.96
CA SER A 398 -11.44 -4.18 -21.75
C SER A 398 -11.76 -5.09 -20.56
N LEU A 399 -11.36 -6.35 -20.64
CA LEU A 399 -11.67 -7.38 -19.65
C LEU A 399 -10.42 -8.01 -19.08
N LEU A 400 -10.39 -8.14 -17.76
CA LEU A 400 -9.48 -8.98 -17.00
C LEU A 400 -10.25 -10.19 -16.50
N ASP A 401 -9.89 -11.36 -17.01
CA ASP A 401 -10.41 -12.67 -16.64
C ASP A 401 -9.30 -13.74 -16.72
N GLU A 402 -9.64 -15.02 -16.56
CA GLU A 402 -8.65 -16.09 -16.65
C GLU A 402 -7.87 -16.11 -17.98
N SER A 403 -8.46 -15.63 -19.06
CA SER A 403 -7.92 -15.72 -20.41
C SER A 403 -7.43 -14.38 -20.99
N ARG A 404 -7.72 -13.26 -20.33
CA ARG A 404 -7.42 -11.90 -20.80
C ARG A 404 -6.76 -11.06 -19.72
N ASP A 405 -5.79 -10.28 -20.12
CA ASP A 405 -5.01 -9.36 -19.30
C ASP A 405 -5.38 -7.92 -19.64
N MET A 406 -6.61 -7.52 -19.29
CA MET A 406 -7.17 -6.19 -19.60
C MET A 406 -7.20 -5.88 -21.11
N ALA A 407 -7.38 -6.91 -21.92
CA ALA A 407 -7.46 -6.74 -23.38
C ALA A 407 -8.86 -6.26 -23.81
N PRO A 408 -8.99 -5.51 -24.93
CA PRO A 408 -10.28 -5.17 -25.51
C PRO A 408 -11.15 -6.42 -25.73
N TYR A 409 -12.37 -6.38 -25.20
CA TYR A 409 -13.29 -7.53 -25.20
C TYR A 409 -14.51 -7.27 -26.07
N LEU A 410 -15.12 -6.09 -25.92
CA LEU A 410 -16.27 -5.71 -26.72
C LEU A 410 -16.35 -4.20 -26.89
N SER A 411 -17.14 -3.78 -27.88
CA SER A 411 -17.50 -2.38 -28.08
C SER A 411 -19.01 -2.24 -27.92
N ILE A 412 -19.45 -1.26 -27.15
CA ILE A 412 -20.85 -1.00 -26.86
C ILE A 412 -21.22 0.37 -27.39
N ALA A 413 -22.31 0.42 -28.17
CA ALA A 413 -22.98 1.67 -28.50
C ALA A 413 -24.12 1.87 -27.49
N PRO A 414 -24.03 2.87 -26.58
CA PRO A 414 -25.12 3.17 -25.67
C PRO A 414 -26.38 3.62 -26.43
N ASP A 415 -27.55 3.37 -25.83
CA ASP A 415 -28.82 3.91 -26.31
C ASP A 415 -29.35 4.91 -25.28
N GLY A 416 -29.33 6.19 -25.63
CA GLY A 416 -29.67 7.26 -24.70
C GLY A 416 -28.82 7.25 -23.41
N GLY A 417 -27.52 6.98 -23.55
CA GLY A 417 -26.58 6.89 -22.45
C GLY A 417 -26.75 5.64 -21.56
N ARG A 418 -27.34 4.56 -22.09
CA ARG A 418 -27.60 3.31 -21.34
C ARG A 418 -27.14 2.09 -22.11
N PHE A 419 -26.64 1.10 -21.36
CA PHE A 419 -26.34 -0.24 -21.88
C PHE A 419 -26.41 -1.28 -20.79
N THR A 420 -26.48 -2.55 -21.19
CA THR A 420 -26.41 -3.68 -20.26
C THR A 420 -25.00 -4.21 -20.20
N LEU A 421 -24.47 -4.37 -18.99
CA LEU A 421 -23.22 -5.07 -18.74
C LEU A 421 -23.51 -6.38 -18.02
N THR A 422 -22.94 -7.48 -18.52
CA THR A 422 -22.98 -8.79 -17.86
C THR A 422 -21.58 -9.18 -17.46
N MET A 423 -21.38 -9.43 -16.17
CA MET A 423 -20.09 -9.80 -15.59
C MET A 423 -20.13 -11.20 -14.99
N GLN A 424 -19.07 -11.95 -15.20
CA GLN A 424 -18.81 -13.19 -14.49
C GLN A 424 -18.27 -12.88 -13.08
N PRO A 425 -18.47 -13.77 -12.08
CA PRO A 425 -17.85 -13.63 -10.78
C PRO A 425 -16.32 -13.44 -10.90
N ASN A 426 -15.77 -12.60 -10.05
CA ASN A 426 -14.33 -12.35 -9.96
C ASN A 426 -13.69 -11.90 -11.28
N THR A 427 -14.31 -10.91 -11.94
CA THR A 427 -13.77 -10.25 -13.13
C THR A 427 -13.70 -8.74 -12.96
N VAL A 428 -12.82 -8.11 -13.73
CA VAL A 428 -12.65 -6.65 -13.76
C VAL A 428 -12.79 -6.17 -15.19
N VAL A 429 -13.52 -5.07 -15.39
CA VAL A 429 -13.60 -4.40 -16.69
C VAL A 429 -13.17 -2.94 -16.58
N VAL A 430 -12.54 -2.44 -17.63
CA VAL A 430 -12.28 -1.01 -17.84
C VAL A 430 -13.09 -0.55 -19.02
N ILE A 431 -13.88 0.52 -18.84
CA ILE A 431 -14.73 1.13 -19.87
C ILE A 431 -14.16 2.51 -20.22
N LYS A 432 -13.94 2.75 -21.50
CA LYS A 432 -13.42 4.03 -22.05
C LYS A 432 -14.25 4.54 -23.19
#